data_5e8ef38a7f856c2c32e0ac88675bdff1
#
_entry.id   5e8ef38a7f856c2c32e0ac88675bdff1
#
_cell.length_a   1.000
_cell.length_b   1.000
_cell.length_c   1.000
_cell.angle_alpha   90.00
_cell.angle_beta   90.00
_cell.angle_gamma   90.00
#
_symmetry.space_group_name_H-M   'P 1'
#
loop_
_entity.id
_entity.type
_entity.pdbx_description
1 polymer ?
#
loop_
_entity_poly.entity_id
_entity_poly.type
_entity_poly.pdbx_seq_one_letter_code
_entity_poly.pdbx_strand_id
1 'polypeptide(L)'
;MSSSSVKRVFSSVRAIINLAIKEHGLAMTNVFNGTFIPEDDKRKERLPVPSDVNKQSQKECRDLDDEPRWLIALISDTGMRLSEACGLLTSDICLDDELPHINLVAHPWRRLKTGSSSRQIPLVG
;
A
#
# COMPACT_ATOMS: atom_id res chain seq x y z
N MET A 1 20.95 9.16 1.88
CA MET A 1 19.62 9.39 1.24
C MET A 1 19.61 8.58 -0.05
N SER A 2 18.56 7.79 -0.34
CA SER A 2 18.53 6.98 -1.55
C SER A 2 18.29 7.82 -2.80
N SER A 3 18.76 7.36 -3.98
CA SER A 3 18.53 8.06 -5.27
C SER A 3 17.04 8.26 -5.53
N SER A 4 16.19 7.31 -5.14
CA SER A 4 14.74 7.43 -5.26
C SER A 4 14.15 8.53 -4.39
N SER A 5 14.67 8.71 -3.16
CA SER A 5 14.28 9.81 -2.28
C SER A 5 14.71 11.16 -2.82
N VAL A 6 15.94 11.25 -3.36
CA VAL A 6 16.45 12.46 -4.01
C VAL A 6 15.59 12.82 -5.22
N LYS A 7 15.30 11.86 -6.10
CA LYS A 7 14.40 12.06 -7.27
C LYS A 7 13.04 12.62 -6.86
N ARG A 8 12.45 12.11 -5.77
CA ARG A 8 11.14 12.57 -5.27
C ARG A 8 11.21 14.02 -4.77
N VAL A 9 12.26 14.39 -4.02
CA VAL A 9 12.44 15.77 -3.54
C VAL A 9 12.60 16.71 -4.72
N PHE A 10 13.48 16.37 -5.68
CA PHE A 10 13.69 17.19 -6.88
C PHE A 10 12.41 17.31 -7.73
N SER A 11 11.62 16.26 -7.82
CA SER A 11 10.31 16.31 -8.51
C SER A 11 9.38 17.35 -7.88
N SER A 12 9.31 17.41 -6.55
CA SER A 12 8.51 18.40 -5.83
C SER A 12 9.04 19.83 -6.06
N VAL A 13 10.36 20.02 -5.98
CA VAL A 13 10.98 21.34 -6.22
C VAL A 13 10.71 21.80 -7.65
N ARG A 14 10.87 20.92 -8.64
CA ARG A 14 10.56 21.24 -10.05
C ARG A 14 9.12 21.64 -10.24
N ALA A 15 8.19 20.92 -9.61
CA ALA A 15 6.76 21.22 -9.73
C ALA A 15 6.43 22.60 -9.18
N ILE A 16 6.97 22.98 -8.02
CA ILE A 16 6.75 24.28 -7.39
C ILE A 16 7.31 25.42 -8.28
N ILE A 17 8.53 25.26 -8.78
CA ILE A 17 9.17 26.27 -9.64
C ILE A 17 8.43 26.40 -10.97
N ASN A 18 8.04 25.30 -11.59
CA ASN A 18 7.26 25.32 -12.83
C ASN A 18 5.91 26.01 -12.63
N LEU A 19 5.25 25.79 -11.49
CA LEU A 19 4.02 26.47 -11.15
C LEU A 19 4.25 27.98 -11.03
N ALA A 20 5.27 28.41 -10.29
CA ALA A 20 5.61 29.83 -10.13
C ALA A 20 5.92 30.50 -11.48
N ILE A 21 6.72 29.85 -12.33
CA ILE A 21 7.03 30.34 -13.69
C ILE A 21 5.74 30.55 -14.49
N LYS A 22 4.82 29.58 -14.42
CA LYS A 22 3.56 29.63 -15.14
C LYS A 22 2.61 30.71 -14.60
N GLU A 23 2.45 30.79 -13.28
CA GLU A 23 1.53 31.75 -12.64
C GLU A 23 1.98 33.21 -12.81
N HIS A 24 3.27 33.45 -12.76
CA HIS A 24 3.84 34.79 -12.86
C HIS A 24 4.31 35.16 -14.28
N GLY A 25 4.09 34.31 -15.28
CA GLY A 25 4.49 34.56 -16.67
C GLY A 25 5.99 34.82 -16.85
N LEU A 26 6.85 34.20 -16.03
CA LEU A 26 8.27 34.44 -16.03
C LEU A 26 8.93 33.89 -17.31
N ALA A 27 9.67 34.74 -18.03
CA ALA A 27 10.41 34.35 -19.23
C ALA A 27 11.72 33.64 -18.87
N MET A 28 11.63 32.57 -18.08
CA MET A 28 12.77 31.76 -17.65
C MET A 28 12.47 30.27 -17.69
N THR A 29 13.51 29.46 -17.84
CA THR A 29 13.41 28.02 -17.73
C THR A 29 13.75 27.55 -16.29
N ASN A 30 13.10 26.47 -15.88
CA ASN A 30 13.41 25.89 -14.56
C ASN A 30 14.80 25.25 -14.58
N VAL A 31 15.72 25.83 -13.81
CA VAL A 31 17.14 25.39 -13.73
C VAL A 31 17.32 23.97 -13.18
N PHE A 32 16.32 23.42 -12.51
CA PHE A 32 16.33 22.05 -12.02
C PHE A 32 15.83 21.03 -13.05
N ASN A 33 15.39 21.47 -14.24
CA ASN A 33 15.07 20.56 -15.31
C ASN A 33 16.34 19.89 -15.84
N GLY A 34 16.27 18.57 -16.05
CA GLY A 34 17.42 17.81 -16.56
C GLY A 34 18.55 17.55 -15.55
N THR A 35 18.38 17.91 -14.26
CA THR A 35 19.39 17.56 -13.23
C THR A 35 19.62 16.07 -13.21
N PHE A 36 20.85 15.64 -13.49
CA PHE A 36 21.26 14.24 -13.42
C PHE A 36 21.30 13.76 -11.95
N ILE A 37 20.62 12.68 -11.67
CA ILE A 37 20.65 12.00 -10.37
C ILE A 37 21.10 10.56 -10.62
N PRO A 38 22.28 10.16 -10.13
CA PRO A 38 22.80 8.82 -10.33
C PRO A 38 21.83 7.75 -9.80
N GLU A 39 21.75 6.63 -10.51
CA GLU A 39 20.96 5.47 -10.06
C GLU A 39 21.88 4.43 -9.41
N ASP A 40 22.34 4.74 -8.19
CA ASP A 40 23.20 3.83 -7.41
C ASP A 40 22.43 2.84 -6.54
N ASP A 41 21.10 2.98 -6.47
CA ASP A 41 20.28 2.12 -5.64
C ASP A 41 20.08 0.76 -6.32
N LYS A 42 20.92 -0.20 -6.00
CA LYS A 42 20.58 -1.62 -6.21
C LYS A 42 19.35 -1.92 -5.35
N ARG A 43 18.18 -1.95 -5.95
CA ARG A 43 16.96 -2.42 -5.27
C ARG A 43 17.24 -3.83 -4.75
N LYS A 44 17.27 -3.99 -3.43
CA LYS A 44 17.23 -5.33 -2.86
C LYS A 44 15.91 -5.97 -3.30
N GLU A 45 16.02 -7.02 -4.09
CA GLU A 45 14.88 -7.85 -4.43
C GLU A 45 14.27 -8.37 -3.13
N ARG A 46 13.00 -8.08 -2.91
CA ARG A 46 12.25 -8.63 -1.77
C ARG A 46 11.71 -9.97 -2.20
N LEU A 47 12.29 -11.02 -1.70
CA LEU A 47 11.78 -12.36 -1.90
C LEU A 47 10.43 -12.50 -1.18
N PRO A 48 9.48 -13.24 -1.75
CA PRO A 48 8.24 -13.58 -1.06
C PRO A 48 8.56 -14.40 0.20
N VAL A 49 7.68 -14.26 1.20
CA VAL A 49 7.80 -15.05 2.43
C VAL A 49 7.61 -16.53 2.07
N PRO A 50 8.50 -17.44 2.51
CA PRO A 50 8.33 -18.87 2.27
C PRO A 50 7.02 -19.40 2.87
N SER A 51 6.41 -20.38 2.20
CA SER A 51 5.09 -20.90 2.62
C SER A 51 5.11 -21.61 3.97
N ASP A 52 6.23 -22.21 4.34
CA ASP A 52 6.43 -22.85 5.66
C ASP A 52 6.45 -21.80 6.78
N VAL A 53 7.11 -20.66 6.57
CA VAL A 53 7.13 -19.53 7.50
C VAL A 53 5.71 -18.94 7.66
N ASN A 54 4.96 -18.80 6.57
CA ASN A 54 3.58 -18.35 6.62
C ASN A 54 2.70 -19.31 7.44
N LYS A 55 2.80 -20.60 7.20
CA LYS A 55 2.05 -21.64 7.94
C LYS A 55 2.39 -21.64 9.42
N GLN A 56 3.67 -21.48 9.75
CA GLN A 56 4.11 -21.38 11.15
C GLN A 56 3.53 -20.12 11.81
N SER A 57 3.61 -18.97 11.14
CA SER A 57 3.03 -17.71 11.65
C SER A 57 1.52 -17.81 11.87
N GLN A 58 0.79 -18.43 10.94
CA GLN A 58 -0.66 -18.65 11.08
C GLN A 58 -0.98 -19.61 12.25
N LYS A 59 -0.15 -20.62 12.48
CA LYS A 59 -0.30 -21.51 13.65
C LYS A 59 -0.09 -20.74 14.95
N GLU A 60 0.98 -19.96 15.04
CA GLU A 60 1.26 -19.13 16.22
C GLU A 60 0.14 -18.08 16.46
N CYS A 61 -0.45 -17.53 15.39
CA CYS A 61 -1.60 -16.63 15.51
C CYS A 61 -2.81 -17.32 16.15
N ARG A 62 -3.09 -18.58 15.77
CA ARG A 62 -4.18 -19.37 16.35
C ARG A 62 -3.90 -19.78 17.79
N ASP A 63 -2.65 -20.16 18.09
CA ASP A 63 -2.26 -20.63 19.43
C ASP A 63 -2.29 -19.50 20.47
N LEU A 64 -2.01 -18.27 20.05
CA LEU A 64 -2.01 -17.07 20.93
C LEU A 64 -3.37 -16.37 21.00
N ASP A 65 -4.23 -16.56 20.01
CA ASP A 65 -5.64 -16.14 19.92
C ASP A 65 -5.91 -14.71 20.41
N ASP A 66 -5.10 -13.76 19.96
CA ASP A 66 -5.29 -12.34 20.25
C ASP A 66 -5.55 -11.50 19.00
N GLU A 67 -6.16 -10.33 19.17
CA GLU A 67 -6.56 -9.44 18.07
C GLU A 67 -5.41 -9.10 17.11
N PRO A 68 -4.19 -8.71 17.57
CA PRO A 68 -3.10 -8.39 16.64
C PRO A 68 -2.67 -9.58 15.78
N ARG A 69 -2.72 -10.79 16.31
CA ARG A 69 -2.31 -11.99 15.59
C ARG A 69 -3.34 -12.42 14.58
N TRP A 70 -4.62 -12.32 14.90
CA TRP A 70 -5.70 -12.53 13.93
C TRP A 70 -5.63 -11.55 12.78
N LEU A 71 -5.27 -10.30 13.04
CA LEU A 71 -5.04 -9.30 12.01
C LEU A 71 -3.88 -9.69 11.06
N ILE A 72 -2.77 -10.21 11.61
CA ILE A 72 -1.64 -10.72 10.83
C ILE A 72 -2.08 -11.92 9.99
N ALA A 73 -2.81 -12.87 10.57
CA ALA A 73 -3.31 -14.05 9.87
C ALA A 73 -4.20 -13.63 8.70
N LEU A 74 -5.14 -12.72 8.92
CA LEU A 74 -6.04 -12.19 7.90
C LEU A 74 -5.27 -11.53 6.75
N ILE A 75 -4.27 -10.70 7.06
CA ILE A 75 -3.45 -10.04 6.04
C ILE A 75 -2.60 -11.04 5.26
N SER A 76 -2.03 -12.05 5.93
CA SER A 76 -1.20 -13.07 5.28
C SER A 76 -1.99 -13.92 4.29
N ASP A 77 -3.26 -14.16 4.56
CA ASP A 77 -4.14 -14.98 3.72
C ASP A 77 -4.74 -14.15 2.56
N THR A 78 -5.19 -12.95 2.84
CA THR A 78 -5.95 -12.11 1.89
C THR A 78 -5.08 -11.15 1.08
N GLY A 79 -3.86 -10.87 1.51
CA GLY A 79 -2.99 -9.85 0.90
C GLY A 79 -3.53 -8.41 1.03
N MET A 80 -4.46 -8.16 1.93
CA MET A 80 -4.98 -6.82 2.20
C MET A 80 -3.90 -5.91 2.79
N ARG A 81 -4.07 -4.61 2.59
CA ARG A 81 -3.25 -3.63 3.31
C ARG A 81 -3.67 -3.57 4.78
N LEU A 82 -2.72 -3.29 5.68
CA LEU A 82 -3.01 -3.15 7.11
C LEU A 82 -4.19 -2.20 7.39
N SER A 83 -4.22 -1.04 6.75
CA SER A 83 -5.32 -0.07 6.93
C SER A 83 -6.66 -0.56 6.37
N GLU A 84 -6.65 -1.45 5.39
CA GLU A 84 -7.85 -2.09 4.84
C GLU A 84 -8.40 -3.10 5.85
N ALA A 85 -7.54 -3.94 6.41
CA ALA A 85 -7.90 -4.95 7.38
C ALA A 85 -8.38 -4.36 8.71
N CYS A 86 -7.65 -3.38 9.27
CA CYS A 86 -8.04 -2.70 10.53
C CYS A 86 -9.37 -1.94 10.43
N GLY A 87 -9.80 -1.57 9.24
CA GLY A 87 -11.03 -0.81 9.03
C GLY A 87 -12.22 -1.66 8.57
N LEU A 88 -12.14 -2.99 8.62
CA LEU A 88 -13.26 -3.87 8.27
C LEU A 88 -14.41 -3.76 9.27
N LEU A 89 -15.62 -3.82 8.74
CA LEU A 89 -16.81 -4.10 9.53
C LEU A 89 -17.14 -5.59 9.44
N THR A 90 -17.86 -6.09 10.41
CA THR A 90 -18.42 -7.44 10.37
C THR A 90 -19.37 -7.62 9.17
N SER A 91 -20.08 -6.57 8.76
CA SER A 91 -20.93 -6.54 7.58
C SER A 91 -20.16 -6.60 6.25
N ASP A 92 -18.86 -6.33 6.25
CA ASP A 92 -18.00 -6.48 5.06
C ASP A 92 -17.63 -7.96 4.82
N ILE A 93 -17.87 -8.83 5.81
CA ILE A 93 -17.49 -10.25 5.78
C ILE A 93 -18.75 -11.08 5.44
N CYS A 94 -18.75 -11.67 4.27
CA CYS A 94 -19.85 -12.49 3.74
C CYS A 94 -19.43 -13.96 3.82
N LEU A 95 -19.83 -14.66 4.88
CA LEU A 95 -19.49 -16.07 5.10
C LEU A 95 -20.59 -17.02 4.59
N ASP A 96 -21.83 -16.54 4.49
CA ASP A 96 -22.99 -17.34 4.12
C ASP A 96 -23.24 -17.42 2.61
N ASP A 97 -22.42 -16.74 1.81
CA ASP A 97 -22.47 -16.79 0.35
C ASP A 97 -21.87 -18.11 -0.19
N GLU A 98 -22.22 -18.44 -1.43
CA GLU A 98 -21.69 -19.64 -2.12
C GLU A 98 -20.14 -19.66 -2.12
N LEU A 99 -19.53 -18.48 -2.24
CA LEU A 99 -18.09 -18.26 -2.07
C LEU A 99 -17.88 -17.25 -0.94
N PRO A 100 -17.47 -17.71 0.26
CA PRO A 100 -17.13 -16.80 1.35
C PRO A 100 -16.12 -15.75 0.93
N HIS A 101 -16.39 -14.49 1.19
CA HIS A 101 -15.54 -13.39 0.75
C HIS A 101 -15.61 -12.16 1.66
N ILE A 102 -14.67 -11.25 1.48
CA ILE A 102 -14.68 -9.93 2.10
C ILE A 102 -14.98 -8.89 1.04
N ASN A 103 -15.99 -8.06 1.28
CA ASN A 103 -16.31 -6.90 0.47
C ASN A 103 -15.45 -5.71 0.93
N LEU A 104 -14.37 -5.44 0.21
CA LEU A 104 -13.53 -4.29 0.51
C LEU A 104 -14.08 -3.04 -0.16
N VAL A 105 -14.82 -2.23 0.60
CA VAL A 105 -15.44 -0.98 0.16
C VAL A 105 -14.95 0.21 0.97
N ALA A 106 -15.14 1.43 0.48
CA ALA A 106 -14.82 2.64 1.24
C ALA A 106 -15.85 2.87 2.34
N HIS A 107 -15.39 3.32 3.50
CA HIS A 107 -16.21 3.75 4.63
C HIS A 107 -15.80 5.16 5.09
N PRO A 108 -16.61 5.89 5.85
CA PRO A 108 -16.24 7.22 6.35
C PRO A 108 -14.91 7.25 7.13
N TRP A 109 -14.58 6.18 7.83
CA TRP A 109 -13.33 6.03 8.61
C TRP A 109 -12.21 5.32 7.83
N ARG A 110 -12.51 4.65 6.71
CA ARG A 110 -11.55 3.91 5.90
C ARG A 110 -11.61 4.36 4.45
N ARG A 111 -10.65 5.18 4.04
CA ARG A 111 -10.48 5.54 2.63
C ARG A 111 -9.67 4.46 1.91
N LEU A 112 -10.11 4.09 0.72
CA LEU A 112 -9.31 3.28 -0.18
C LEU A 112 -8.29 4.16 -0.92
N LYS A 113 -7.11 3.60 -1.23
CA LYS A 113 -6.03 4.34 -1.90
C LYS A 113 -6.46 4.88 -3.27
N THR A 114 -7.26 4.12 -4.00
CA THR A 114 -7.84 4.48 -5.31
C THR A 114 -9.26 3.94 -5.41
N GLY A 115 -10.08 4.48 -6.29
CA GLY A 115 -11.42 3.95 -6.56
C GLY A 115 -11.42 2.48 -7.00
N SER A 116 -10.38 2.07 -7.73
CA SER A 116 -10.18 0.67 -8.15
C SER A 116 -9.72 -0.27 -7.04
N SER A 117 -9.51 0.23 -5.82
CA SER A 117 -9.16 -0.62 -4.67
C SER A 117 -10.38 -1.31 -4.06
N SER A 118 -11.61 -0.89 -4.40
CA SER A 118 -12.84 -1.60 -4.03
C SER A 118 -12.88 -2.95 -4.76
N ARG A 119 -13.03 -4.03 -4.00
CA ARG A 119 -12.98 -5.38 -4.55
C ARG A 119 -13.56 -6.41 -3.58
N GLN A 120 -13.94 -7.56 -4.11
CA GLN A 120 -14.23 -8.75 -3.32
C GLN A 120 -12.95 -9.58 -3.18
N ILE A 121 -12.68 -10.07 -2.00
CA ILE A 121 -11.52 -10.91 -1.68
C ILE A 121 -12.06 -12.25 -1.21
N PRO A 122 -11.90 -13.34 -2.00
CA PRO A 122 -12.37 -14.65 -1.60
C PRO A 122 -11.58 -15.16 -0.38
N LEU A 123 -12.26 -15.82 0.53
CA LEU A 123 -11.66 -16.53 1.66
C LEU A 123 -11.49 -17.99 1.24
N VAL A 124 -10.27 -18.32 0.84
CA VAL A 124 -9.85 -19.67 0.44
C VAL A 124 -8.94 -20.19 1.54
N GLY A 125 -9.52 -20.88 2.51
CA GLY A 125 -8.81 -21.47 3.64
C GLY A 125 -8.12 -22.78 3.34
#